data_40bed975943ad50f6155d1c25cc3ae90
#
_entry.id   40bed975943ad50f6155d1c25cc3ae90
#
_cell.length_a   1.000
_cell.length_b   1.000
_cell.length_c   1.000
_cell.angle_alpha   90.00
_cell.angle_beta   90.00
_cell.angle_gamma   90.00
#
_symmetry.space_group_name_H-M   'P 1'
#
loop_
_entity.id
_entity.type
_entity.pdbx_description
1 polymer ?
#
loop_
_entity_poly.entity_id
_entity_poly.type
_entity_poly.pdbx_seq_one_letter_code
_entity_poly.pdbx_strand_id
1 'polypeptide(L)'
;YGNHDNHDMLYNFGFFNEEDCQPVVAIRLHEIGNSPIEHICIQSLSQTLSALNETLSLTLCAQGPNAHLLNLLQMRAFHLQSTANTSPELSEETKLAAWHTTLELTSKKIAQSPVSTQETDSNSPCHIEKFLHAINSSQYKMLLTLQKKCQDEIGRMTKLIPQT
;
A
#
# COMPACT_ATOMS: atom_id res chain seq x y z
N TYR A 1 10.75 -4.13 19.57
CA TYR A 1 9.68 -4.99 19.02
C TYR A 1 9.53 -4.89 17.50
N GLY A 2 10.30 -4.07 16.78
CA GLY A 2 10.23 -3.91 15.33
C GLY A 2 9.04 -3.06 14.86
N ASN A 3 8.92 -2.91 13.54
CA ASN A 3 7.78 -2.21 12.92
C ASN A 3 6.62 -3.21 12.75
N HIS A 4 5.77 -3.32 13.75
CA HIS A 4 4.53 -4.09 13.67
C HIS A 4 3.37 -3.16 13.35
N ASP A 5 2.40 -3.65 12.57
CA ASP A 5 1.14 -2.92 12.44
C ASP A 5 0.29 -3.06 13.72
N ASN A 6 -0.70 -2.21 13.86
CA ASN A 6 -1.54 -2.20 15.06
C ASN A 6 -2.36 -3.49 15.24
N HIS A 7 -2.68 -4.21 14.15
CA HIS A 7 -3.34 -5.51 14.23
C HIS A 7 -2.40 -6.57 14.80
N ASP A 8 -1.15 -6.60 14.33
CA ASP A 8 -0.13 -7.50 14.85
C ASP A 8 0.18 -7.22 16.33
N MET A 9 0.26 -5.94 16.71
CA MET A 9 0.48 -5.53 18.10
C MET A 9 -0.68 -5.96 18.99
N LEU A 10 -1.91 -5.76 18.56
CA LEU A 10 -3.08 -6.19 19.33
C LEU A 10 -3.17 -7.72 19.42
N TYR A 11 -2.96 -8.42 18.30
CA TYR A 11 -3.09 -9.87 18.24
C TYR A 11 -2.01 -10.61 19.03
N ASN A 12 -0.75 -10.19 18.86
CA ASN A 12 0.38 -10.89 19.46
C ASN A 12 0.71 -10.43 20.88
N PHE A 13 0.40 -9.19 21.23
CA PHE A 13 0.84 -8.56 22.48
C PHE A 13 -0.31 -8.01 23.32
N GLY A 14 -1.53 -7.97 22.80
CA GLY A 14 -2.73 -7.52 23.52
C GLY A 14 -2.78 -6.03 23.83
N PHE A 15 -1.93 -5.21 23.20
CA PHE A 15 -1.93 -3.76 23.37
C PHE A 15 -1.80 -3.05 22.03
N PHE A 16 -2.18 -1.78 22.03
CA PHE A 16 -2.17 -0.88 20.91
C PHE A 16 -1.59 0.47 21.36
N ASN A 17 -0.70 1.05 20.58
CA ASN A 17 -0.15 2.35 20.86
C ASN A 17 -0.44 3.31 19.68
N GLU A 18 -1.30 4.30 19.92
CA GLU A 18 -1.66 5.29 18.91
C GLU A 18 -0.49 6.19 18.50
N GLU A 19 0.45 6.43 19.41
CA GLU A 19 1.53 7.41 19.21
C GLU A 19 2.73 6.80 18.49
N ASP A 20 3.05 5.54 18.75
CA ASP A 20 4.28 4.91 18.26
C ASP A 20 4.09 4.03 17.02
N CYS A 21 2.87 3.60 16.72
CA CYS A 21 2.59 2.75 15.57
C CYS A 21 2.04 3.57 14.40
N GLN A 22 2.87 3.80 13.40
CA GLN A 22 2.35 4.33 12.14
C GLN A 22 1.41 3.28 11.52
N PRO A 23 0.15 3.64 11.24
CA PRO A 23 -0.78 2.71 10.64
C PRO A 23 -0.27 2.27 9.27
N VAL A 24 -0.29 0.97 9.04
CA VAL A 24 0.01 0.35 7.75
C VAL A 24 -1.15 -0.52 7.31
N VAL A 25 -1.31 -0.67 6.01
CA VAL A 25 -2.32 -1.57 5.42
C VAL A 25 -1.61 -2.56 4.51
N ALA A 26 -1.74 -3.84 4.84
CA ALA A 26 -1.21 -4.92 4.02
C ALA A 26 -1.95 -5.03 2.69
N ILE A 27 -1.21 -5.26 1.63
CA ILE A 27 -1.71 -5.54 0.28
C ILE A 27 -1.48 -7.01 -0.03
N ARG A 28 -2.53 -7.72 -0.38
CA ARG A 28 -2.44 -9.12 -0.82
C ARG A 28 -2.11 -9.17 -2.31
N LEU A 29 -1.36 -10.18 -2.72
CA LEU A 29 -0.91 -10.33 -4.11
C LEU A 29 -2.07 -10.31 -5.12
N HIS A 30 -3.18 -10.98 -4.82
CA HIS A 30 -4.35 -11.01 -5.71
C HIS A 30 -5.03 -9.63 -5.89
N GLU A 31 -4.77 -8.67 -5.00
CA GLU A 31 -5.29 -7.30 -5.12
C GLU A 31 -4.52 -6.49 -6.16
N ILE A 32 -3.28 -6.86 -6.44
CA ILE A 32 -2.43 -6.22 -7.45
C ILE A 32 -2.79 -6.74 -8.85
N GLY A 33 -3.07 -8.04 -8.97
CA GLY A 33 -3.46 -8.72 -10.19
C GLY A 33 -3.12 -10.21 -10.15
N ASN A 34 -3.61 -10.95 -11.14
CA ASN A 34 -3.41 -12.39 -11.30
C ASN A 34 -2.94 -12.77 -12.71
N SER A 35 -2.37 -11.82 -13.45
CA SER A 35 -1.84 -12.12 -14.78
C SER A 35 -0.45 -12.79 -14.69
N PRO A 36 0.03 -13.43 -15.78
CA PRO A 36 1.38 -13.98 -15.85
C PRO A 36 2.47 -12.95 -15.52
N ILE A 37 2.25 -11.68 -15.84
CA ILE A 37 3.21 -10.59 -15.59
C ILE A 37 3.41 -10.39 -14.09
N GLU A 38 2.34 -10.32 -13.31
CA GLU A 38 2.43 -10.20 -11.86
C GLU A 38 3.16 -11.39 -11.24
N HIS A 39 2.90 -12.61 -11.71
CA HIS A 39 3.62 -13.81 -11.24
C HIS A 39 5.12 -13.73 -11.50
N ILE A 40 5.53 -13.30 -12.69
CA ILE A 40 6.96 -13.11 -13.04
C ILE A 40 7.60 -12.06 -12.14
N CYS A 41 6.95 -10.91 -11.96
CA CYS A 41 7.45 -9.82 -11.11
C CYS A 41 7.61 -10.27 -9.65
N ILE A 42 6.62 -10.98 -9.11
CA ILE A 42 6.64 -11.51 -7.74
C ILE A 42 7.76 -12.53 -7.57
N GLN A 43 7.92 -13.46 -8.52
CA GLN A 43 8.98 -14.48 -8.47
C GLN A 43 10.37 -13.82 -8.49
N SER A 44 10.60 -12.87 -9.39
CA SER A 44 11.85 -12.13 -9.48
C SER A 44 12.18 -11.38 -8.19
N LEU A 45 11.18 -10.64 -7.64
CA LEU A 45 11.35 -9.91 -6.39
C LEU A 45 11.62 -10.85 -5.21
N SER A 46 10.87 -11.95 -5.11
CA SER A 46 11.06 -12.95 -4.04
C SER A 46 12.44 -13.60 -4.08
N GLN A 47 12.98 -13.90 -5.27
CA GLN A 47 14.34 -14.42 -5.43
C GLN A 47 15.38 -13.41 -4.95
N THR A 48 15.23 -12.13 -5.31
CA THR A 48 16.13 -11.07 -4.87
C THR A 48 16.11 -10.90 -3.35
N LEU A 49 14.91 -10.87 -2.74
CA LEU A 49 14.75 -10.75 -1.29
C LEU A 49 15.30 -11.96 -0.54
N SER A 50 15.09 -13.17 -1.07
CA SER A 50 15.66 -14.40 -0.48
C SER A 50 17.17 -14.36 -0.45
N ALA A 51 17.81 -13.81 -1.48
CA ALA A 51 19.28 -13.64 -1.52
C ALA A 51 19.78 -12.64 -0.47
N LEU A 52 18.92 -11.72 -0.01
CA LEU A 52 19.21 -10.73 1.04
C LEU A 52 18.72 -11.18 2.43
N ASN A 53 18.18 -12.39 2.57
CA ASN A 53 17.49 -12.89 3.78
C ASN A 53 16.33 -12.01 4.23
N GLU A 54 15.64 -11.36 3.29
CA GLU A 54 14.48 -10.52 3.53
C GLU A 54 13.17 -11.24 3.16
N THR A 55 12.09 -10.90 3.86
CA THR A 55 10.74 -11.43 3.59
C THR A 55 9.94 -10.42 2.78
N LEU A 56 9.23 -10.91 1.76
CA LEU A 56 8.34 -10.09 0.96
C LEU A 56 7.21 -9.53 1.82
N SER A 57 7.16 -8.21 1.94
CA SER A 57 6.10 -7.47 2.62
C SER A 57 5.55 -6.40 1.68
N LEU A 58 4.24 -6.37 1.46
CA LEU A 58 3.56 -5.43 0.58
C LEU A 58 2.61 -4.59 1.42
N THR A 59 2.99 -3.33 1.68
CA THR A 59 2.21 -2.46 2.56
C THR A 59 2.06 -1.05 2.02
N LEU A 60 0.95 -0.41 2.39
CA LEU A 60 0.68 1.02 2.21
C LEU A 60 0.82 1.73 3.56
N CYS A 61 1.42 2.90 3.55
CA CYS A 61 1.48 3.81 4.70
C CYS A 61 1.22 5.26 4.22
N ALA A 62 1.15 6.20 5.14
CA ALA A 62 0.90 7.61 4.80
C ALA A 62 1.94 8.21 3.84
N GLN A 63 3.16 7.69 3.85
CA GLN A 63 4.27 8.14 2.99
C GLN A 63 4.22 7.52 1.58
N GLY A 64 3.44 6.45 1.37
CA GLY A 64 3.35 5.75 0.10
C GLY A 64 3.39 4.24 0.24
N PRO A 65 3.52 3.51 -0.86
CA PRO A 65 3.82 2.09 -0.83
C PRO A 65 5.21 1.86 -0.24
N ASN A 66 5.41 0.77 0.52
CA ASN A 66 6.75 0.40 0.95
C ASN A 66 7.64 0.02 -0.26
N ALA A 67 8.94 -0.13 -0.04
CA ALA A 67 9.91 -0.38 -1.12
C ALA A 67 9.57 -1.65 -1.92
N HIS A 68 9.13 -2.72 -1.27
CA HIS A 68 8.77 -3.97 -1.95
C HIS A 68 7.55 -3.80 -2.86
N LEU A 69 6.50 -3.13 -2.36
CA LEU A 69 5.30 -2.86 -3.16
C LEU A 69 5.62 -1.91 -4.30
N LEU A 70 6.38 -0.83 -4.04
CA LEU A 70 6.76 0.12 -5.08
C LEU A 70 7.56 -0.56 -6.20
N ASN A 71 8.57 -1.36 -5.85
CA ASN A 71 9.36 -2.11 -6.83
C ASN A 71 8.49 -3.05 -7.67
N LEU A 72 7.57 -3.77 -7.02
CA LEU A 72 6.64 -4.66 -7.72
C LEU A 72 5.75 -3.91 -8.73
N LEU A 73 5.20 -2.76 -8.31
CA LEU A 73 4.36 -1.94 -9.19
C LEU A 73 5.15 -1.33 -10.35
N GLN A 74 6.39 -0.95 -10.13
CA GLN A 74 7.28 -0.42 -11.18
C GLN A 74 7.69 -1.54 -12.16
N MET A 75 8.06 -2.72 -11.68
CA MET A 75 8.36 -3.87 -12.53
C MET A 75 7.14 -4.24 -13.40
N ARG A 76 5.95 -4.29 -12.81
CA ARG A 76 4.70 -4.54 -13.53
C ARG A 76 4.47 -3.50 -14.62
N ALA A 77 4.58 -2.21 -14.29
CA ALA A 77 4.41 -1.12 -15.25
C ALA A 77 5.43 -1.20 -16.39
N PHE A 78 6.69 -1.51 -16.08
CA PHE A 78 7.74 -1.71 -17.08
C PHE A 78 7.40 -2.87 -18.02
N HIS A 79 6.99 -4.02 -17.51
CA HIS A 79 6.61 -5.17 -18.35
C HIS A 79 5.40 -4.89 -19.25
N LEU A 80 4.43 -4.10 -18.78
CA LEU A 80 3.26 -3.71 -19.58
C LEU A 80 3.63 -2.71 -20.70
N GLN A 81 4.67 -1.91 -20.50
CA GLN A 81 5.15 -0.93 -21.49
C GLN A 81 6.20 -1.51 -22.45
N SER A 82 6.89 -2.58 -22.05
CA SER A 82 8.08 -3.16 -22.73
C SER A 82 7.77 -3.90 -24.04
N THR A 83 6.58 -3.77 -24.61
CA THR A 83 6.32 -4.15 -26.00
C THR A 83 6.96 -3.17 -27.02
N ALA A 84 7.55 -2.09 -26.54
CA ALA A 84 8.30 -1.11 -27.34
C ALA A 84 9.74 -0.97 -26.80
N ASN A 85 10.70 -1.35 -27.62
CA ASN A 85 12.15 -1.25 -27.48
C ASN A 85 12.64 0.00 -26.74
N THR A 86 12.70 0.01 -25.42
CA THR A 86 13.24 1.15 -24.67
C THR A 86 14.12 0.70 -23.52
N SER A 87 15.18 1.49 -23.31
CA SER A 87 16.23 1.43 -22.32
C SER A 87 15.78 0.98 -20.89
N PRO A 88 16.64 0.27 -20.13
CA PRO A 88 16.33 -0.23 -18.79
C PRO A 88 16.22 0.85 -17.70
N GLU A 89 16.29 2.12 -18.03
CA GLU A 89 16.04 3.19 -17.06
C GLU A 89 14.55 3.31 -16.75
N LEU A 90 14.23 3.39 -15.44
CA LEU A 90 12.88 3.58 -14.95
C LEU A 90 12.33 4.91 -15.48
N SER A 91 11.57 4.88 -16.58
CA SER A 91 11.00 6.08 -17.17
C SER A 91 10.04 6.78 -16.19
N GLU A 92 9.88 8.09 -16.34
CA GLU A 92 8.88 8.84 -15.55
C GLU A 92 7.46 8.29 -15.78
N GLU A 93 7.19 7.74 -16.94
CA GLU A 93 5.94 7.05 -17.28
C GLU A 93 5.73 5.79 -16.45
N THR A 94 6.78 4.98 -16.24
CA THR A 94 6.73 3.80 -15.38
C THR A 94 6.44 4.17 -13.92
N LYS A 95 7.09 5.23 -13.44
CA LYS A 95 6.84 5.76 -12.09
C LYS A 95 5.42 6.28 -11.96
N LEU A 96 4.95 7.03 -12.95
CA LEU A 96 3.58 7.55 -12.99
C LEU A 96 2.55 6.41 -12.97
N ALA A 97 2.76 5.35 -13.76
CA ALA A 97 1.89 4.17 -13.77
C ALA A 97 1.85 3.46 -12.41
N ALA A 98 2.99 3.37 -11.70
CA ALA A 98 3.04 2.83 -10.35
C ALA A 98 2.23 3.67 -9.35
N TRP A 99 2.27 4.99 -9.43
CA TRP A 99 1.46 5.88 -8.59
C TRP A 99 -0.04 5.79 -8.91
N HIS A 100 -0.43 5.65 -10.17
CA HIS A 100 -1.82 5.38 -10.55
C HIS A 100 -2.33 4.07 -9.94
N THR A 101 -1.54 3.00 -10.03
CA THR A 101 -1.90 1.71 -9.39
C THR A 101 -1.98 1.84 -7.87
N THR A 102 -1.07 2.59 -7.25
CA THR A 102 -1.11 2.88 -5.80
C THR A 102 -2.40 3.60 -5.42
N LEU A 103 -2.82 4.60 -6.19
CA LEU A 103 -4.07 5.33 -5.97
C LEU A 103 -5.29 4.41 -6.10
N GLU A 104 -5.30 3.52 -7.07
CA GLU A 104 -6.37 2.53 -7.27
C GLU A 104 -6.47 1.57 -6.08
N LEU A 105 -5.34 0.99 -5.63
CA LEU A 105 -5.29 0.12 -4.46
C LEU A 105 -5.77 0.84 -3.20
N THR A 106 -5.31 2.08 -3.00
CA THR A 106 -5.72 2.92 -1.86
C THR A 106 -7.23 3.18 -1.88
N SER A 107 -7.79 3.53 -3.04
CA SER A 107 -9.22 3.78 -3.20
C SER A 107 -10.06 2.51 -2.94
N LYS A 108 -9.59 1.35 -3.38
CA LYS A 108 -10.23 0.06 -3.07
C LYS A 108 -10.22 -0.22 -1.57
N LYS A 109 -9.10 0.03 -0.88
CA LYS A 109 -9.00 -0.15 0.57
C LYS A 109 -9.90 0.80 1.35
N ILE A 110 -10.02 2.06 0.93
CA ILE A 110 -10.97 3.02 1.50
C ILE A 110 -12.41 2.50 1.36
N ALA A 111 -12.80 2.03 0.17
CA ALA A 111 -14.14 1.52 -0.08
C ALA A 111 -14.46 0.23 0.71
N GLN A 112 -13.45 -0.56 1.05
CA GLN A 112 -13.58 -1.78 1.85
C GLN A 112 -13.47 -1.54 3.36
N SER A 113 -13.10 -0.32 3.76
CA SER A 113 -12.92 0.00 5.18
C SER A 113 -14.25 -0.06 5.93
N PRO A 114 -14.30 -0.78 7.07
CA PRO A 114 -15.51 -0.88 7.88
C PRO A 114 -15.81 0.37 8.71
N VAL A 115 -15.19 1.49 8.43
CA VAL A 115 -15.49 2.77 9.09
C VAL A 115 -16.90 3.17 8.70
N SER A 116 -17.86 2.55 9.33
CA SER A 116 -19.24 3.01 9.33
C SER A 116 -19.30 4.28 10.17
N THR A 117 -20.07 5.24 9.69
CA THR A 117 -20.47 6.46 10.38
C THR A 117 -21.39 6.19 11.58
N GLN A 118 -21.46 4.97 12.09
CA GLN A 118 -22.20 4.65 13.30
C GLN A 118 -21.41 5.22 14.48
N GLU A 119 -21.90 6.37 14.97
CA GLU A 119 -21.69 6.77 16.36
C GLU A 119 -22.01 5.55 17.21
N THR A 120 -20.98 4.99 17.85
CA THR A 120 -21.16 3.87 18.78
C THR A 120 -22.10 4.33 19.89
N ASP A 121 -23.31 3.79 19.92
CA ASP A 121 -24.19 3.92 21.06
C ASP A 121 -23.38 3.60 22.32
N SER A 122 -23.37 4.54 23.25
CA SER A 122 -22.50 4.59 24.43
C SER A 122 -22.78 3.50 25.48
N ASN A 123 -23.61 2.52 25.16
CA ASN A 123 -23.99 1.41 26.05
C ASN A 123 -23.11 0.17 25.79
N SER A 124 -21.94 0.16 26.42
CA SER A 124 -21.12 -1.02 26.69
C SER A 124 -20.46 -1.74 25.50
N PRO A 125 -19.56 -1.09 24.74
CA PRO A 125 -18.68 -1.87 23.89
C PRO A 125 -17.62 -2.59 24.74
N CYS A 126 -17.39 -3.85 24.45
CA CYS A 126 -16.22 -4.60 24.92
C CYS A 126 -14.95 -3.77 24.60
N HIS A 127 -13.95 -3.78 25.48
CA HIS A 127 -12.69 -3.06 25.24
C HIS A 127 -12.07 -3.39 23.87
N ILE A 128 -12.22 -4.62 23.40
CA ILE A 128 -11.73 -5.07 22.08
C ILE A 128 -12.41 -4.30 20.93
N GLU A 129 -13.72 -4.05 21.01
CA GLU A 129 -14.43 -3.28 19.96
C GLU A 129 -13.96 -1.85 19.87
N LYS A 130 -13.67 -1.21 21.00
CA LYS A 130 -13.09 0.14 21.04
C LYS A 130 -11.72 0.17 20.38
N PHE A 131 -10.87 -0.82 20.66
CA PHE A 131 -9.55 -0.92 20.03
C PHE A 131 -9.65 -1.16 18.53
N LEU A 132 -10.49 -2.09 18.09
CA LEU A 132 -10.69 -2.35 16.66
C LEU A 132 -11.22 -1.11 15.93
N HIS A 133 -12.14 -0.38 16.55
CA HIS A 133 -12.64 0.87 15.99
C HIS A 133 -11.52 1.93 15.87
N ALA A 134 -10.68 2.08 16.90
CA ALA A 134 -9.55 3.00 16.87
C ALA A 134 -8.53 2.65 15.78
N ILE A 135 -8.17 1.35 15.63
CA ILE A 135 -7.28 0.86 14.58
C ILE A 135 -7.87 1.16 13.20
N ASN A 136 -9.13 0.77 12.97
CA ASN A 136 -9.80 0.97 11.69
C ASN A 136 -9.90 2.47 11.33
N SER A 137 -10.22 3.31 12.32
CA SER A 137 -10.27 4.77 12.14
C SER A 137 -8.90 5.35 11.79
N SER A 138 -7.84 4.90 12.46
CA SER A 138 -6.46 5.32 12.20
C SER A 138 -6.01 4.90 10.79
N GLN A 139 -6.26 3.65 10.40
CA GLN A 139 -5.96 3.15 9.05
C GLN A 139 -6.75 3.91 7.98
N TYR A 140 -8.02 4.20 8.22
CA TYR A 140 -8.84 4.96 7.29
C TYR A 140 -8.31 6.38 7.07
N LYS A 141 -7.97 7.10 8.15
CA LYS A 141 -7.34 8.43 8.07
C LYS A 141 -6.02 8.40 7.30
N MET A 142 -5.20 7.39 7.55
CA MET A 142 -3.95 7.16 6.85
C MET A 142 -4.20 6.96 5.34
N LEU A 143 -5.17 6.12 4.96
CA LEU A 143 -5.52 5.88 3.56
C LEU A 143 -6.01 7.15 2.85
N LEU A 144 -6.79 8.00 3.51
CA LEU A 144 -7.20 9.31 2.97
C LEU A 144 -5.99 10.23 2.73
N THR A 145 -5.05 10.24 3.67
CA THR A 145 -3.81 11.00 3.54
C THR A 145 -2.98 10.50 2.35
N LEU A 146 -2.84 9.18 2.22
CA LEU A 146 -2.15 8.55 1.10
C LEU A 146 -2.84 8.83 -0.24
N GLN A 147 -4.17 8.77 -0.29
CA GLN A 147 -4.94 9.06 -1.50
C GLN A 147 -4.63 10.47 -2.02
N LYS A 148 -4.65 11.47 -1.14
CA LYS A 148 -4.28 12.85 -1.47
C LYS A 148 -2.86 12.93 -1.99
N LYS A 149 -1.90 12.28 -1.31
CA LYS A 149 -0.50 12.25 -1.73
C LYS A 149 -0.33 11.63 -3.12
N CYS A 150 -1.00 10.51 -3.41
CA CYS A 150 -0.97 9.91 -4.74
C CYS A 150 -1.46 10.89 -5.82
N GLN A 151 -2.56 11.61 -5.56
CA GLN A 151 -3.09 12.60 -6.49
C GLN A 151 -2.09 13.75 -6.72
N ASP A 152 -1.46 14.25 -5.66
CA ASP A 152 -0.44 15.31 -5.75
C ASP A 152 0.78 14.84 -6.55
N GLU A 153 1.30 13.62 -6.30
CA GLU A 153 2.43 13.05 -7.04
C GLU A 153 2.11 12.80 -8.52
N ILE A 154 0.92 12.26 -8.82
CA ILE A 154 0.45 12.08 -10.19
C ILE A 154 0.38 13.43 -10.90
N GLY A 155 -0.21 14.45 -10.26
CA GLY A 155 -0.30 15.79 -10.82
C GLY A 155 1.07 16.45 -11.05
N ARG A 156 2.05 16.20 -10.15
CA ARG A 156 3.43 16.66 -10.32
C ARG A 156 4.13 15.97 -11.49
N MET A 157 4.04 14.66 -11.57
CA MET A 157 4.72 13.86 -12.59
C MET A 157 4.13 14.07 -13.98
N THR A 158 2.81 14.21 -14.11
CA THR A 158 2.16 14.50 -15.40
C THR A 158 2.67 15.79 -16.05
N LYS A 159 3.06 16.79 -15.25
CA LYS A 159 3.66 18.03 -15.74
C LYS A 159 5.10 17.88 -16.23
N LEU A 160 5.80 16.82 -15.82
CA LEU A 160 7.19 16.55 -16.20
C LEU A 160 7.30 15.75 -17.49
N ILE A 161 6.22 15.05 -17.89
CA ILE A 161 6.21 14.26 -19.13
C ILE A 161 5.90 15.20 -20.29
N PRO A 162 6.80 15.31 -21.30
CA PRO A 162 6.56 16.16 -22.47
C PRO A 162 5.28 15.70 -23.19
N GLN A 163 4.36 16.62 -23.43
CA GLN A 163 3.24 16.38 -24.32
C GLN A 163 3.78 16.43 -25.76
N THR A 164 4.04 15.26 -26.35
CA THR A 164 4.35 15.10 -27.78
C THR A 164 3.10 15.23 -28.62
#